data_fa4dc7f9d06b6c3fa55a0ddd787aa416
#
_entry.id   fa4dc7f9d06b6c3fa55a0ddd787aa416
#
_cell.length_a   1.000
_cell.length_b   1.000
_cell.length_c   1.000
_cell.angle_alpha   90.00
_cell.angle_beta   90.00
_cell.angle_gamma   90.00
#
_symmetry.space_group_name_H-M   'P 1'
#
loop_
_entity.id
_entity.type
_entity.pdbx_description
1 polymer ?
#
loop_
_entity_poly.entity_id
_entity_poly.type
_entity_poly.pdbx_seq_one_letter_code
_entity_poly.pdbx_strand_id
1 'polypeptide(L)'
;KRELAEGAYGISFGIEYDPGITFDEMLNAVRASDNPHLLVSAHYRDETKKDDLFPVEEMIRFALEIPQKFQISHLSSCSATGSMKEALECINAAMEKNPRLNYDTYPYNAFSTEIGSAVFEDGCLEGWGKDYSDILLTDEPFKNVYCTEEIFREAREKYPNMLAVAAVMNEDEITAAIVNK
;
A
#
# COMPACT_ATOMS: atom_id res chain seq x y z
N LYS A 1 -7.77 21.09 -7.32
CA LYS A 1 -8.63 21.66 -8.38
C LYS A 1 -7.85 22.06 -9.63
N ARG A 2 -6.71 22.75 -9.48
CA ARG A 2 -5.89 23.17 -10.63
C ARG A 2 -5.45 21.96 -11.45
N GLU A 3 -4.81 20.97 -10.82
CA GLU A 3 -4.32 19.75 -11.47
C GLU A 3 -5.43 18.97 -12.19
N LEU A 4 -6.64 18.92 -11.60
CA LEU A 4 -7.81 18.30 -12.23
C LEU A 4 -8.27 19.07 -13.47
N ALA A 5 -8.21 20.40 -13.43
CA ALA A 5 -8.52 21.24 -14.61
C ALA A 5 -7.46 21.11 -15.70
N GLU A 6 -6.23 20.76 -15.35
CA GLU A 6 -5.09 20.50 -16.25
C GLU A 6 -5.07 19.07 -16.77
N GLY A 7 -6.01 18.19 -16.38
CA GLY A 7 -6.20 16.86 -16.95
C GLY A 7 -5.85 15.68 -16.04
N ALA A 8 -5.66 15.89 -14.73
CA ALA A 8 -5.52 14.79 -13.79
C ALA A 8 -6.80 13.95 -13.73
N TYR A 9 -6.66 12.62 -13.74
CA TYR A 9 -7.78 11.68 -13.75
C TYR A 9 -8.46 11.49 -12.40
N GLY A 10 -7.74 11.74 -11.31
CA GLY A 10 -8.24 11.44 -9.98
C GLY A 10 -7.33 11.94 -8.87
N ILE A 11 -7.57 11.39 -7.70
CA ILE A 11 -6.80 11.67 -6.48
C ILE A 11 -6.25 10.33 -5.98
N SER A 12 -4.95 10.27 -5.68
CA SER A 12 -4.30 9.11 -5.09
C SER A 12 -3.72 9.49 -3.73
N PHE A 13 -3.95 8.65 -2.73
CA PHE A 13 -3.40 8.78 -1.39
C PHE A 13 -2.33 7.72 -1.17
N GLY A 14 -1.15 8.13 -0.69
CA GLY A 14 -0.08 7.26 -0.23
C GLY A 14 -0.03 7.25 1.30
N ILE A 15 -1.05 6.67 1.94
CA ILE A 15 -1.27 6.79 3.38
C ILE A 15 -0.12 6.17 4.18
N GLU A 16 0.45 5.07 3.69
CA GLU A 16 1.60 4.42 4.32
C GLU A 16 2.85 5.31 4.37
N TYR A 17 3.04 6.15 3.33
CA TYR A 17 4.19 7.06 3.25
C TYR A 17 3.99 8.35 4.05
N ASP A 18 2.74 8.66 4.38
CA ASP A 18 2.34 9.83 5.16
C ASP A 18 1.34 9.42 6.25
N PRO A 19 1.81 8.61 7.23
CA PRO A 19 0.92 7.98 8.23
C PRO A 19 0.19 8.98 9.12
N GLY A 20 0.63 10.25 9.13
CA GLY A 20 -0.02 11.33 9.85
C GLY A 20 -1.31 11.83 9.21
N ILE A 21 -1.59 11.51 7.94
CA ILE A 21 -2.82 11.94 7.28
C ILE A 21 -4.05 11.33 7.96
N THR A 22 -5.01 12.17 8.28
CA THR A 22 -6.25 11.75 8.94
C THR A 22 -7.34 11.40 7.94
N PHE A 23 -8.29 10.58 8.37
CA PHE A 23 -9.48 10.23 7.60
C PHE A 23 -10.26 11.47 7.13
N ASP A 24 -10.41 12.47 8.01
CA ASP A 24 -11.11 13.72 7.67
C ASP A 24 -10.36 14.58 6.66
N GLU A 25 -9.03 14.61 6.70
CA GLU A 25 -8.22 15.29 5.69
C GLU A 25 -8.37 14.66 4.32
N MET A 26 -8.36 13.34 4.22
CA MET A 26 -8.63 12.63 2.98
C MET A 26 -10.04 12.94 2.44
N LEU A 27 -11.08 12.87 3.28
CA LEU A 27 -12.43 13.23 2.90
C LEU A 27 -12.53 14.67 2.40
N ASN A 28 -11.91 15.61 3.10
CA ASN A 28 -11.92 17.01 2.73
C ASN A 28 -11.19 17.25 1.39
N ALA A 29 -10.10 16.56 1.12
CA ALA A 29 -9.39 16.64 -0.15
C ALA A 29 -10.28 16.17 -1.32
N VAL A 30 -10.98 15.03 -1.15
CA VAL A 30 -11.90 14.53 -2.18
C VAL A 30 -13.09 15.46 -2.36
N ARG A 31 -13.75 15.91 -1.28
CA ARG A 31 -14.89 16.84 -1.33
C ARG A 31 -14.52 18.17 -1.97
N ALA A 32 -13.30 18.67 -1.72
CA ALA A 32 -12.80 19.89 -2.34
C ALA A 32 -12.68 19.80 -3.87
N SER A 33 -12.60 18.61 -4.45
CA SER A 33 -12.58 18.43 -5.92
C SER A 33 -13.86 18.86 -6.60
N ASP A 34 -14.99 18.70 -5.90
CA ASP A 34 -16.34 18.99 -6.40
C ASP A 34 -16.67 18.24 -7.71
N ASN A 35 -16.11 17.04 -7.88
CA ASN A 35 -16.31 16.22 -9.07
C ASN A 35 -16.58 14.75 -8.69
N PRO A 36 -17.81 14.26 -8.82
CA PRO A 36 -18.18 12.89 -8.46
C PRO A 36 -17.67 11.82 -9.44
N HIS A 37 -17.12 12.21 -10.57
CA HIS A 37 -16.65 11.29 -11.62
C HIS A 37 -15.17 10.98 -11.56
N LEU A 38 -14.43 11.55 -10.61
CA LEU A 38 -13.03 11.23 -10.41
C LEU A 38 -12.84 9.79 -9.94
N LEU A 39 -11.70 9.22 -10.28
CA LEU A 39 -11.20 8.04 -9.61
C LEU A 39 -10.46 8.48 -8.34
N VAL A 40 -10.73 7.82 -7.23
CA VAL A 40 -9.95 7.97 -6.00
C VAL A 40 -9.27 6.64 -5.73
N SER A 41 -7.98 6.65 -5.43
CA SER A 41 -7.24 5.46 -5.07
C SER A 41 -6.42 5.69 -3.79
N ALA A 42 -6.09 4.61 -3.09
CA ALA A 42 -5.22 4.69 -1.93
C ALA A 42 -4.31 3.47 -1.82
N HIS A 43 -3.04 3.75 -1.53
CA HIS A 43 -2.15 2.84 -0.83
C HIS A 43 -2.47 2.99 0.67
N TYR A 44 -3.07 1.97 1.27
CA TYR A 44 -3.54 2.06 2.64
C TYR A 44 -2.40 1.91 3.66
N ARG A 45 -2.70 2.08 4.95
CA ARG A 45 -1.72 2.02 6.03
C ARG A 45 -1.10 0.63 6.13
N ASP A 46 0.12 0.57 6.65
CA ASP A 46 0.78 -0.71 6.93
C ASP A 46 0.00 -1.53 7.98
N GLU A 47 -0.12 -2.83 7.69
CA GLU A 47 -0.65 -3.84 8.61
C GLU A 47 0.52 -4.56 9.30
N THR A 48 1.26 -3.87 10.15
CA THR A 48 2.37 -4.48 10.91
C THR A 48 1.92 -5.55 11.89
N LYS A 49 0.62 -5.64 12.17
CA LYS A 49 0.01 -6.67 13.01
C LYS A 49 -0.84 -7.59 12.15
N LYS A 50 -0.45 -8.86 12.04
CA LYS A 50 -1.12 -9.90 11.23
C LYS A 50 -2.64 -10.04 11.40
N ASP A 51 -3.19 -9.57 12.50
CA ASP A 51 -4.62 -9.69 12.82
C ASP A 51 -5.34 -8.32 12.78
N ASP A 52 -4.69 -7.26 12.30
CA ASP A 52 -5.27 -5.92 12.27
C ASP A 52 -5.85 -5.61 10.88
N LEU A 53 -7.15 -5.74 10.74
CA LEU A 53 -7.88 -5.37 9.53
C LEU A 53 -8.27 -3.89 9.48
N PHE A 54 -7.91 -3.11 10.48
CA PHE A 54 -8.26 -1.69 10.57
C PHE A 54 -7.90 -0.91 9.29
N PRO A 55 -6.73 -1.11 8.65
CA PRO A 55 -6.38 -0.40 7.43
C PRO A 55 -7.34 -0.70 6.26
N VAL A 56 -7.74 -1.97 6.09
CA VAL A 56 -8.71 -2.37 5.05
C VAL A 56 -10.10 -1.83 5.37
N GLU A 57 -10.52 -1.91 6.63
CA GLU A 57 -11.80 -1.37 7.10
C GLU A 57 -11.86 0.16 6.97
N GLU A 58 -10.75 0.86 7.21
CA GLU A 58 -10.63 2.30 6.98
C GLU A 58 -10.92 2.64 5.51
N MET A 59 -10.34 1.89 4.56
CA MET A 59 -10.57 2.10 3.12
C MET A 59 -12.01 1.77 2.70
N ILE A 60 -12.57 0.70 3.24
CA ILE A 60 -13.98 0.35 3.00
C ILE A 60 -14.90 1.47 3.49
N ARG A 61 -14.68 1.95 4.71
CA ARG A 61 -15.43 3.07 5.27
C ARG A 61 -15.25 4.33 4.43
N PHE A 62 -14.04 4.62 4.00
CA PHE A 62 -13.77 5.78 3.14
C PHE A 62 -14.54 5.72 1.83
N ALA A 63 -14.59 4.54 1.18
CA ALA A 63 -15.35 4.31 -0.04
C ALA A 63 -16.88 4.54 0.12
N LEU A 64 -17.42 4.37 1.34
CA LEU A 64 -18.82 4.62 1.64
C LEU A 64 -19.13 6.11 1.80
N GLU A 65 -18.15 6.91 2.25
CA GLU A 65 -18.29 8.33 2.55
C GLU A 65 -18.13 9.25 1.32
N ILE A 66 -17.70 8.69 0.18
CA ILE A 66 -17.47 9.45 -1.06
C ILE A 66 -18.36 8.94 -2.20
N PRO A 67 -18.82 9.83 -3.11
CA PRO A 67 -19.61 9.43 -4.28
C PRO A 67 -18.75 8.90 -5.44
N GLN A 68 -17.43 9.08 -5.40
CA GLN A 68 -16.47 8.67 -6.41
C GLN A 68 -16.30 7.15 -6.45
N LYS A 69 -15.76 6.63 -7.56
CA LYS A 69 -15.20 5.29 -7.59
C LYS A 69 -13.93 5.26 -6.75
N PHE A 70 -13.78 4.22 -5.95
CA PHE A 70 -12.62 4.05 -5.07
C PHE A 70 -11.89 2.76 -5.37
N GLN A 71 -10.57 2.85 -5.48
CA GLN A 71 -9.67 1.75 -5.77
C GLN A 71 -8.69 1.57 -4.59
N ILE A 72 -8.73 0.40 -3.96
CA ILE A 72 -7.66 -0.02 -3.05
C ILE A 72 -6.50 -0.48 -3.94
N SER A 73 -5.37 0.22 -3.87
CA SER A 73 -4.22 -0.04 -4.75
C SER A 73 -3.41 -1.23 -4.27
N HIS A 74 -2.95 -2.06 -5.24
CA HIS A 74 -1.98 -3.15 -5.07
C HIS A 74 -2.14 -3.94 -3.75
N LEU A 75 -3.33 -4.49 -3.53
CA LEU A 75 -3.73 -5.18 -2.29
C LEU A 75 -2.67 -6.19 -1.80
N SER A 76 -1.98 -6.90 -2.71
CA SER A 76 -0.95 -7.88 -2.36
C SER A 76 0.23 -7.27 -1.61
N SER A 77 0.65 -6.03 -1.92
CA SER A 77 1.81 -5.41 -1.27
C SER A 77 1.61 -5.14 0.22
N CYS A 78 0.36 -5.00 0.64
CA CYS A 78 0.03 -4.67 2.02
C CYS A 78 -0.60 -5.86 2.78
N SER A 79 -1.28 -6.80 2.10
CA SER A 79 -2.01 -7.89 2.77
C SER A 79 -1.46 -9.29 2.51
N ALA A 80 -0.56 -9.50 1.51
CA ALA A 80 0.00 -10.82 1.22
C ALA A 80 1.16 -11.20 2.18
N THR A 81 1.06 -10.79 3.41
CA THR A 81 1.98 -11.10 4.52
C THR A 81 1.31 -11.88 5.66
N GLY A 82 0.14 -12.48 5.37
CA GLY A 82 -0.59 -13.35 6.28
C GLY A 82 -2.05 -12.91 6.56
N SER A 83 -2.53 -11.82 5.96
CA SER A 83 -3.88 -11.26 6.20
C SER A 83 -4.80 -11.25 4.95
N MET A 84 -4.31 -11.76 3.81
CA MET A 84 -5.03 -11.65 2.53
C MET A 84 -6.44 -12.26 2.55
N LYS A 85 -6.62 -13.40 3.19
CA LYS A 85 -7.91 -14.06 3.23
C LYS A 85 -8.97 -13.20 3.90
N GLU A 86 -8.65 -12.68 5.06
CA GLU A 86 -9.53 -11.83 5.87
C GLU A 86 -9.78 -10.50 5.15
N ALA A 87 -8.76 -9.93 4.54
CA ALA A 87 -8.88 -8.71 3.72
C ALA A 87 -9.85 -8.91 2.55
N LEU A 88 -9.71 -10.01 1.80
CA LEU A 88 -10.61 -10.35 0.68
C LEU A 88 -12.05 -10.59 1.15
N GLU A 89 -12.26 -11.27 2.27
CA GLU A 89 -13.60 -11.46 2.84
C GLU A 89 -14.28 -10.12 3.14
N CYS A 90 -13.56 -9.20 3.79
CA CYS A 90 -14.07 -7.86 4.10
C CYS A 90 -14.36 -7.04 2.82
N ILE A 91 -13.43 -7.04 1.87
CA ILE A 91 -13.56 -6.28 0.62
C ILE A 91 -14.71 -6.81 -0.22
N ASN A 92 -14.83 -8.14 -0.40
CA ASN A 92 -15.91 -8.75 -1.16
C ASN A 92 -17.29 -8.41 -0.58
N ALA A 93 -17.46 -8.54 0.74
CA ALA A 93 -18.69 -8.17 1.42
C ALA A 93 -19.04 -6.68 1.27
N ALA A 94 -18.02 -5.82 1.18
CA ALA A 94 -18.20 -4.39 0.94
C ALA A 94 -18.54 -4.10 -0.53
N MET A 95 -17.90 -4.77 -1.49
CA MET A 95 -18.14 -4.60 -2.93
C MET A 95 -19.57 -5.01 -3.34
N GLU A 96 -20.13 -6.04 -2.71
CA GLU A 96 -21.55 -6.42 -2.91
C GLU A 96 -22.51 -5.27 -2.59
N LYS A 97 -22.17 -4.43 -1.62
CA LYS A 97 -22.99 -3.31 -1.15
C LYS A 97 -22.63 -1.98 -1.80
N ASN A 98 -21.38 -1.85 -2.26
CA ASN A 98 -20.86 -0.64 -2.89
C ASN A 98 -20.13 -0.97 -4.20
N PRO A 99 -20.81 -0.96 -5.36
CA PRO A 99 -20.20 -1.26 -6.66
C PRO A 99 -19.18 -0.21 -7.14
N ARG A 100 -18.97 0.85 -6.38
CA ARG A 100 -17.91 1.84 -6.64
C ARG A 100 -16.57 1.50 -5.99
N LEU A 101 -16.57 0.54 -5.04
CA LEU A 101 -15.36 0.01 -4.44
C LEU A 101 -14.77 -1.07 -5.34
N ASN A 102 -13.45 -1.04 -5.51
CA ASN A 102 -12.69 -2.08 -6.19
C ASN A 102 -11.27 -2.13 -5.59
N TYR A 103 -10.49 -3.12 -5.99
CA TYR A 103 -9.07 -3.21 -5.68
C TYR A 103 -8.28 -3.67 -6.91
N ASP A 104 -6.98 -3.46 -6.90
CA ASP A 104 -6.05 -4.09 -7.83
C ASP A 104 -4.97 -4.85 -7.08
N THR A 105 -4.27 -5.70 -7.80
CA THR A 105 -3.14 -6.49 -7.32
C THR A 105 -2.19 -6.79 -8.48
N TYR A 106 -0.99 -7.30 -8.17
CA TYR A 106 0.00 -7.69 -9.15
C TYR A 106 0.60 -9.07 -8.80
N PRO A 107 1.18 -9.81 -9.78
CA PRO A 107 1.59 -11.19 -9.61
C PRO A 107 3.04 -11.35 -9.09
N TYR A 108 3.59 -10.34 -8.45
CA TYR A 108 4.95 -10.37 -7.93
C TYR A 108 4.93 -10.53 -6.41
N ASN A 109 5.91 -11.28 -5.88
CA ASN A 109 6.09 -11.48 -4.43
C ASN A 109 6.99 -10.42 -3.79
N ALA A 110 7.28 -9.34 -4.51
CA ALA A 110 8.12 -8.24 -4.06
C ALA A 110 7.50 -6.89 -4.41
N PHE A 111 7.71 -5.91 -3.57
CA PHE A 111 7.46 -4.51 -3.86
C PHE A 111 8.77 -3.73 -3.96
N SER A 112 8.72 -2.52 -4.53
CA SER A 112 9.87 -1.61 -4.59
C SER A 112 9.48 -0.23 -4.14
N THR A 113 10.28 0.32 -3.21
CA THR A 113 10.14 1.71 -2.75
C THR A 113 11.47 2.23 -2.21
N GLU A 114 11.52 3.52 -1.85
CA GLU A 114 12.72 4.12 -1.25
C GLU A 114 13.03 3.51 0.11
N ILE A 115 14.30 3.13 0.33
CA ILE A 115 14.74 2.47 1.58
C ILE A 115 14.55 3.35 2.83
N GLY A 116 14.53 4.66 2.65
CA GLY A 116 14.27 5.64 3.72
C GLY A 116 12.80 5.84 4.06
N SER A 117 11.87 5.23 3.32
CA SER A 117 10.42 5.39 3.56
C SER A 117 9.96 4.76 4.88
N ALA A 118 8.75 5.13 5.32
CA ALA A 118 8.12 4.59 6.51
C ALA A 118 7.90 3.07 6.45
N VAL A 119 7.79 2.50 5.25
CA VAL A 119 7.66 1.05 5.00
C VAL A 119 8.78 0.24 5.65
N PHE A 120 9.99 0.80 5.72
CA PHE A 120 11.18 0.14 6.28
C PHE A 120 11.53 0.59 7.70
N GLU A 121 10.56 1.08 8.47
CA GLU A 121 10.74 1.43 9.87
C GLU A 121 11.04 0.20 10.74
N ASP A 122 11.50 0.46 11.96
CA ASP A 122 11.84 -0.60 12.92
C ASP A 122 10.63 -1.52 13.17
N GLY A 123 10.86 -2.83 13.05
CA GLY A 123 9.84 -3.86 13.20
C GLY A 123 9.22 -4.36 11.91
N CYS A 124 9.52 -3.76 10.75
CA CYS A 124 8.96 -4.18 9.46
C CYS A 124 9.32 -5.63 9.11
N LEU A 125 10.58 -6.03 9.31
CA LEU A 125 11.04 -7.39 9.00
C LEU A 125 10.36 -8.43 9.89
N GLU A 126 10.22 -8.16 11.17
CA GLU A 126 9.49 -9.01 12.11
C GLU A 126 8.02 -9.11 11.73
N GLY A 127 7.40 -8.00 11.34
CA GLY A 127 6.02 -7.95 10.86
C GLY A 127 5.80 -8.83 9.65
N TRP A 128 6.73 -8.82 8.71
CA TRP A 128 6.68 -9.66 7.50
C TRP A 128 7.16 -11.09 7.74
N GLY A 129 7.82 -11.39 8.86
CA GLY A 129 8.47 -12.68 9.13
C GLY A 129 9.65 -12.92 8.20
N LYS A 130 10.45 -11.90 7.93
CA LYS A 130 11.56 -11.85 6.95
C LYS A 130 12.85 -11.38 7.58
N ASP A 131 13.93 -11.47 6.80
CA ASP A 131 15.28 -11.06 7.17
C ASP A 131 15.81 -9.97 6.24
N TYR A 132 16.89 -9.31 6.64
CA TYR A 132 17.58 -8.31 5.79
C TYR A 132 17.95 -8.86 4.42
N SER A 133 18.27 -10.16 4.31
CA SER A 133 18.60 -10.82 3.04
C SER A 133 17.44 -10.95 2.05
N ASP A 134 16.20 -10.63 2.46
CA ASP A 134 15.04 -10.54 1.56
C ASP A 134 14.92 -9.17 0.88
N ILE A 135 15.84 -8.23 1.20
CA ILE A 135 15.87 -6.88 0.65
C ILE A 135 17.06 -6.72 -0.29
N LEU A 136 16.79 -6.37 -1.54
CA LEU A 136 17.76 -6.08 -2.58
C LEU A 136 17.84 -4.58 -2.83
N LEU A 137 19.03 -3.99 -2.74
CA LEU A 137 19.27 -2.60 -3.12
C LEU A 137 19.59 -2.50 -4.63
N THR A 138 19.04 -1.48 -5.30
CA THR A 138 19.10 -1.39 -6.77
C THR A 138 20.03 -0.32 -7.31
N ASP A 139 20.48 0.62 -6.46
CA ASP A 139 21.24 1.79 -6.85
C ASP A 139 22.65 1.79 -6.26
N GLU A 140 23.56 2.54 -6.89
CA GLU A 140 24.89 2.76 -6.35
C GLU A 140 24.83 3.51 -5.00
N PRO A 141 25.69 3.18 -4.02
CA PRO A 141 26.86 2.27 -4.12
C PRO A 141 26.55 0.79 -3.86
N PHE A 142 25.30 0.41 -3.55
CA PHE A 142 24.92 -0.96 -3.19
C PHE A 142 24.13 -1.68 -4.29
N LYS A 143 24.35 -1.31 -5.53
CA LYS A 143 23.60 -1.88 -6.67
C LYS A 143 23.71 -3.40 -6.74
N ASN A 144 22.52 -4.08 -6.76
CA ASN A 144 22.40 -5.53 -6.77
C ASN A 144 22.97 -6.23 -5.54
N VAL A 145 22.96 -5.55 -4.40
CA VAL A 145 23.40 -6.13 -3.12
C VAL A 145 22.17 -6.45 -2.28
N TYR A 146 22.10 -7.70 -1.80
CA TYR A 146 21.16 -8.07 -0.75
C TYR A 146 21.66 -7.54 0.60
N CYS A 147 20.74 -7.03 1.41
CA CYS A 147 21.11 -6.39 2.67
C CYS A 147 21.66 -7.39 3.70
N THR A 148 22.59 -6.90 4.48
CA THR A 148 22.84 -7.30 5.88
C THR A 148 22.24 -6.20 6.76
N GLU A 149 22.15 -6.42 8.06
CA GLU A 149 21.71 -5.38 9.00
C GLU A 149 22.55 -4.10 8.86
N GLU A 150 23.87 -4.23 8.72
CA GLU A 150 24.80 -3.11 8.57
C GLU A 150 24.52 -2.31 7.29
N ILE A 151 24.38 -3.00 6.14
CA ILE A 151 24.09 -2.38 4.84
C ILE A 151 22.72 -1.71 4.86
N PHE A 152 21.71 -2.35 5.44
CA PHE A 152 20.36 -1.78 5.56
C PHE A 152 20.39 -0.46 6.35
N ARG A 153 21.03 -0.45 7.52
CA ARG A 153 21.15 0.74 8.36
C ARG A 153 21.94 1.85 7.65
N GLU A 154 23.05 1.50 7.01
CA GLU A 154 23.84 2.46 6.25
C GLU A 154 23.07 3.05 5.08
N ALA A 155 22.33 2.23 4.33
CA ALA A 155 21.53 2.69 3.20
C ALA A 155 20.43 3.66 3.68
N ARG A 156 19.72 3.33 4.74
CA ARG A 156 18.68 4.21 5.32
C ARG A 156 19.24 5.55 5.79
N GLU A 157 20.41 5.54 6.42
CA GLU A 157 21.03 6.75 6.98
C GLU A 157 21.63 7.64 5.90
N LYS A 158 22.39 7.06 4.96
CA LYS A 158 23.21 7.84 4.00
C LYS A 158 22.56 7.99 2.62
N TYR A 159 21.66 7.07 2.24
CA TYR A 159 21.08 6.99 0.91
C TYR A 159 19.56 6.75 0.95
N PRO A 160 18.78 7.56 1.72
CA PRO A 160 17.37 7.27 1.98
C PRO A 160 16.49 7.19 0.73
N ASN A 161 16.87 7.84 -0.36
CA ASN A 161 16.15 7.83 -1.64
C ASN A 161 16.55 6.65 -2.54
N MET A 162 17.45 5.77 -2.09
CA MET A 162 17.83 4.57 -2.82
C MET A 162 16.64 3.61 -2.92
N LEU A 163 16.39 3.06 -4.10
CA LEU A 163 15.35 2.06 -4.27
C LEU A 163 15.78 0.71 -3.72
N ALA A 164 14.86 0.10 -2.98
CA ALA A 164 14.96 -1.25 -2.46
C ALA A 164 13.81 -2.10 -2.98
N VAL A 165 14.09 -3.36 -3.28
CA VAL A 165 13.11 -4.39 -3.61
C VAL A 165 13.02 -5.35 -2.43
N ALA A 166 11.83 -5.48 -1.83
CA ALA A 166 11.59 -6.34 -0.69
C ALA A 166 10.71 -7.54 -1.10
N ALA A 167 11.29 -8.75 -1.07
CA ALA A 167 10.62 -9.99 -1.45
C ALA A 167 9.91 -10.62 -0.24
N VAL A 168 8.84 -9.97 0.21
CA VAL A 168 8.21 -10.27 1.51
C VAL A 168 6.84 -10.93 1.41
N MET A 169 6.19 -10.89 0.24
CA MET A 169 4.82 -11.36 0.07
C MET A 169 4.74 -12.87 -0.18
N ASN A 170 3.62 -13.46 0.24
CA ASN A 170 3.30 -14.88 0.08
C ASN A 170 2.64 -15.12 -1.29
N GLU A 171 3.18 -16.06 -2.08
CA GLU A 171 2.70 -16.36 -3.45
C GLU A 171 1.29 -16.97 -3.48
N ASP A 172 0.91 -17.78 -2.48
CA ASP A 172 -0.43 -18.35 -2.41
C ASP A 172 -1.47 -17.27 -2.13
N GLU A 173 -1.14 -16.29 -1.29
CA GLU A 173 -1.99 -15.14 -0.97
C GLU A 173 -2.12 -14.18 -2.17
N ILE A 174 -1.04 -13.95 -2.91
CA ILE A 174 -1.09 -13.20 -4.17
C ILE A 174 -2.02 -13.90 -5.17
N THR A 175 -1.86 -15.21 -5.31
CA THR A 175 -2.71 -16.02 -6.19
C THR A 175 -4.18 -15.92 -5.76
N ALA A 176 -4.47 -15.99 -4.46
CA ALA A 176 -5.83 -15.81 -3.95
C ALA A 176 -6.42 -14.46 -4.34
N ALA A 177 -5.66 -13.37 -4.25
CA ALA A 177 -6.10 -12.04 -4.65
C ALA A 177 -6.37 -11.92 -6.16
N ILE A 178 -5.53 -12.56 -7.01
CA ILE A 178 -5.67 -12.51 -8.47
C ILE A 178 -6.90 -13.28 -8.95
N VAL A 179 -7.18 -14.46 -8.36
CA VAL A 179 -8.29 -15.31 -8.79
C VAL A 179 -9.61 -15.01 -8.08
N ASN A 180 -9.59 -14.08 -7.12
CA ASN A 180 -10.79 -13.66 -6.41
C ASN A 180 -11.81 -13.05 -7.38
N LYS A 181 -13.08 -13.43 -7.24
CA LYS A 181 -14.17 -13.05 -8.18
C LYS A 181 -15.24 -12.25 -7.46
#